data_bf330858bea20fdf0379846d47e57ff2
#
_entry.id   bf330858bea20fdf0379846d47e57ff2
#
_cell.length_a   1.000
_cell.length_b   1.000
_cell.length_c   1.000
_cell.angle_alpha   90.00
_cell.angle_beta   90.00
_cell.angle_gamma   90.00
#
_symmetry.space_group_name_H-M   'P 1'
#
loop_
_entity.id
_entity.type
_entity.pdbx_description
1 polymer ?
#
loop_
_entity_poly.entity_id
_entity_poly.type
_entity_poly.pdbx_seq_one_letter_code
_entity_poly.pdbx_strand_id
1 'polypeptide(L)'
;MSTAQKFSTSLARDRILEVATDLFYRQGYRATGINEVIDKSGVAKATFYKHFPSKDDLYEACLHILSEKELCFVDEGIQSSNDPRERLLSVLTWLETWATNTDFRGCAFLHAASEVPDPNHRLRKVGTRLYDEIRHRVEKLVEEFLASDIAKYGHLDAKTLANDYMVLFSGAVALAEIYHAIWPIEQAVETFERLIGE
;
A
#
# COMPACT_ATOMS: atom_id res chain seq x y z
N MET A 1 12.13 17.49 30.22
CA MET A 1 12.73 17.70 28.88
C MET A 1 12.18 19.00 28.33
N SER A 2 13.05 19.91 27.87
CA SER A 2 12.69 21.21 27.30
C SER A 2 11.97 21.05 25.96
N THR A 3 11.08 21.97 25.61
CA THR A 3 10.33 22.02 24.33
C THR A 3 11.29 21.96 23.13
N ALA A 4 12.43 22.65 23.19
CA ALA A 4 13.47 22.61 22.15
C ALA A 4 14.08 21.20 21.95
N GLN A 5 14.21 20.43 23.01
CA GLN A 5 14.74 19.06 22.97
C GLN A 5 13.73 18.08 22.37
N LYS A 6 12.41 18.31 22.56
CA LYS A 6 11.34 17.54 21.89
C LYS A 6 11.29 17.84 20.39
N PHE A 7 11.41 19.12 19.97
CA PHE A 7 11.45 19.50 18.55
C PHE A 7 12.66 18.92 17.82
N SER A 8 13.85 19.01 18.38
CA SER A 8 15.07 18.45 17.79
C SER A 8 15.00 16.92 17.67
N THR A 9 14.35 16.24 18.63
CA THR A 9 14.19 14.78 18.64
C THR A 9 13.18 14.34 17.57
N SER A 10 12.10 15.10 17.34
CA SER A 10 11.13 14.86 16.26
C SER A 10 11.82 14.98 14.89
N LEU A 11 12.55 16.05 14.65
CA LEU A 11 13.28 16.28 13.40
C LEU A 11 14.29 15.15 13.07
N ALA A 12 14.97 14.62 14.08
CA ALA A 12 15.90 13.50 13.88
C ALA A 12 15.17 12.20 13.50
N ARG A 13 14.05 11.91 14.16
CA ARG A 13 13.22 10.75 13.84
C ARG A 13 12.65 10.84 12.43
N ASP A 14 12.15 12.00 12.05
CA ASP A 14 11.54 12.22 10.73
C ASP A 14 12.57 12.07 9.60
N ARG A 15 13.80 12.60 9.78
CA ARG A 15 14.90 12.40 8.85
C ARG A 15 15.33 10.93 8.71
N ILE A 16 15.37 10.20 9.80
CA ILE A 16 15.66 8.76 9.77
C ILE A 16 14.57 8.03 8.95
N LEU A 17 13.32 8.31 9.22
CA LEU A 17 12.19 7.66 8.55
C LEU A 17 12.12 7.99 7.06
N GLU A 18 12.36 9.23 6.68
CA GLU A 18 12.40 9.65 5.28
C GLU A 18 13.45 8.85 4.49
N VAL A 19 14.69 8.84 4.99
CA VAL A 19 15.80 8.10 4.36
C VAL A 19 15.55 6.59 4.38
N ALA A 20 15.08 6.04 5.51
CA ALA A 20 14.86 4.61 5.65
C ALA A 20 13.73 4.12 4.75
N THR A 21 12.64 4.89 4.64
CA THR A 21 11.50 4.53 3.79
C THR A 21 11.92 4.43 2.32
N ASP A 22 12.69 5.39 1.81
CA ASP A 22 13.22 5.34 0.44
C ASP A 22 14.17 4.15 0.23
N LEU A 23 15.10 3.93 1.15
CA LEU A 23 16.06 2.83 1.05
C LEU A 23 15.37 1.46 1.11
N PHE A 24 14.48 1.24 2.08
CA PHE A 24 13.74 -0.02 2.19
C PHE A 24 12.85 -0.27 0.97
N TYR A 25 12.21 0.77 0.45
CA TYR A 25 11.37 0.64 -0.72
C TYR A 25 12.18 0.27 -1.97
N ARG A 26 13.35 0.91 -2.16
CA ARG A 26 14.21 0.67 -3.34
C ARG A 26 15.04 -0.59 -3.28
N GLN A 27 15.60 -0.90 -2.11
CA GLN A 27 16.59 -1.99 -1.96
C GLN A 27 15.99 -3.25 -1.32
N GLY A 28 14.85 -3.12 -0.62
CA GLY A 28 14.26 -4.18 0.18
C GLY A 28 14.76 -4.20 1.62
N TYR A 29 14.06 -4.99 2.45
CA TYR A 29 14.38 -5.11 3.88
C TYR A 29 15.75 -5.70 4.11
N ARG A 30 16.10 -6.82 3.44
CA ARG A 30 17.37 -7.54 3.70
C ARG A 30 18.60 -6.74 3.30
N ALA A 31 18.57 -6.11 2.14
CA ALA A 31 19.72 -5.40 1.57
C ALA A 31 20.01 -4.06 2.26
N THR A 32 19.02 -3.38 2.80
CA THR A 32 19.19 -2.09 3.48
C THR A 32 19.95 -2.25 4.80
N GLY A 33 21.12 -1.63 4.92
CA GLY A 33 21.94 -1.63 6.13
C GLY A 33 21.60 -0.49 7.08
N ILE A 34 21.57 -0.75 8.40
CA ILE A 34 21.33 0.31 9.41
C ILE A 34 22.41 1.41 9.36
N ASN A 35 23.67 1.05 9.12
CA ASN A 35 24.73 2.05 9.00
C ASN A 35 24.51 2.97 7.81
N GLU A 36 24.04 2.45 6.67
CA GLU A 36 23.69 3.26 5.51
C GLU A 36 22.59 4.28 5.83
N VAL A 37 21.55 3.86 6.59
CA VAL A 37 20.49 4.77 7.04
C VAL A 37 21.05 5.86 7.95
N ILE A 38 21.93 5.51 8.90
CA ILE A 38 22.58 6.46 9.81
C ILE A 38 23.39 7.48 9.01
N ASP A 39 24.23 7.02 8.10
CA ASP A 39 25.11 7.86 7.29
C ASP A 39 24.31 8.82 6.42
N LYS A 40 23.31 8.31 5.70
CA LYS A 40 22.47 9.13 4.80
C LYS A 40 21.54 10.09 5.55
N SER A 41 21.01 9.71 6.71
CA SER A 41 20.16 10.59 7.51
C SER A 41 20.96 11.66 8.26
N GLY A 42 22.30 11.50 8.36
CA GLY A 42 23.18 12.45 9.04
C GLY A 42 22.90 12.58 10.55
N VAL A 43 22.35 11.54 11.19
CA VAL A 43 22.11 11.52 12.64
C VAL A 43 23.21 10.77 13.36
N ALA A 44 23.51 11.18 14.59
CA ALA A 44 24.47 10.43 15.40
C ALA A 44 23.93 9.02 15.72
N LYS A 45 24.81 8.01 15.68
CA LYS A 45 24.45 6.59 15.91
C LYS A 45 23.70 6.39 17.25
N ALA A 46 24.08 7.07 18.31
CA ALA A 46 23.37 7.01 19.59
C ALA A 46 21.94 7.58 19.50
N THR A 47 21.73 8.64 18.70
CA THR A 47 20.42 9.22 18.45
C THR A 47 19.54 8.26 17.64
N PHE A 48 20.11 7.60 16.63
CA PHE A 48 19.41 6.59 15.86
C PHE A 48 18.85 5.48 16.75
N TYR A 49 19.70 4.81 17.54
CA TYR A 49 19.27 3.70 18.40
C TYR A 49 18.34 4.11 19.54
N LYS A 50 18.33 5.39 19.91
CA LYS A 50 17.32 5.92 20.85
C LYS A 50 15.92 5.95 20.23
N HIS A 51 15.79 6.14 18.91
CA HIS A 51 14.52 6.16 18.20
C HIS A 51 14.10 4.79 17.70
N PHE A 52 15.05 4.02 17.20
CA PHE A 52 14.82 2.72 16.58
C PHE A 52 15.82 1.70 17.14
N PRO A 53 15.43 0.95 18.19
CA PRO A 53 16.31 -0.03 18.84
C PRO A 53 16.76 -1.16 17.90
N SER A 54 15.95 -1.50 16.89
CA SER A 54 16.25 -2.54 15.92
C SER A 54 15.87 -2.13 14.48
N LYS A 55 16.38 -2.90 13.52
CA LYS A 55 16.00 -2.75 12.10
C LYS A 55 14.51 -3.02 11.89
N ASP A 56 13.95 -3.98 12.62
CA ASP A 56 12.53 -4.29 12.58
C ASP A 56 11.68 -3.13 13.06
N ASP A 57 12.07 -2.44 14.15
CA ASP A 57 11.33 -1.28 14.66
C ASP A 57 11.32 -0.13 13.64
N LEU A 58 12.45 0.07 12.95
CA LEU A 58 12.56 1.06 11.91
C LEU A 58 11.70 0.68 10.70
N TYR A 59 11.81 -0.56 10.23
CA TYR A 59 11.07 -1.01 9.05
C TYR A 59 9.56 -1.05 9.29
N GLU A 60 9.12 -1.48 10.47
CA GLU A 60 7.71 -1.42 10.86
C GLU A 60 7.17 0.01 10.82
N ALA A 61 7.92 0.98 11.33
CA ALA A 61 7.54 2.39 11.27
C ALA A 61 7.47 2.91 9.81
N CYS A 62 8.39 2.48 8.94
CA CYS A 62 8.36 2.80 7.51
C CYS A 62 7.13 2.18 6.81
N LEU A 63 6.81 0.92 7.11
CA LEU A 63 5.62 0.25 6.57
C LEU A 63 4.32 0.94 7.01
N HIS A 64 4.25 1.45 8.24
CA HIS A 64 3.09 2.23 8.69
C HIS A 64 2.92 3.53 7.88
N ILE A 65 4.01 4.26 7.64
CA ILE A 65 3.98 5.47 6.80
C ILE A 65 3.50 5.14 5.37
N LEU A 66 4.01 4.05 4.80
CA LEU A 66 3.58 3.60 3.47
C LEU A 66 2.11 3.19 3.48
N SER A 67 1.64 2.47 4.52
CA SER A 67 0.24 2.07 4.66
C SER A 67 -0.70 3.28 4.71
N GLU A 68 -0.36 4.31 5.47
CA GLU A 68 -1.14 5.56 5.54
C GLU A 68 -1.20 6.26 4.17
N LYS A 69 -0.09 6.31 3.45
CA LYS A 69 -0.03 6.89 2.09
C LYS A 69 -0.87 6.11 1.09
N GLU A 70 -0.79 4.77 1.11
CA GLU A 70 -1.59 3.91 0.23
C GLU A 70 -3.09 4.07 0.49
N LEU A 71 -3.51 4.09 1.76
CA LEU A 71 -4.91 4.29 2.11
C LEU A 71 -5.42 5.68 1.70
N CYS A 72 -4.61 6.72 1.89
CA CYS A 72 -4.94 8.06 1.42
C CYS A 72 -5.14 8.09 -0.10
N PHE A 73 -4.24 7.47 -0.84
CA PHE A 73 -4.32 7.35 -2.30
C PHE A 73 -5.58 6.60 -2.76
N VAL A 74 -5.92 5.49 -2.09
CA VAL A 74 -7.16 4.75 -2.35
C VAL A 74 -8.40 5.61 -2.06
N ASP A 75 -8.41 6.30 -0.91
CA ASP A 75 -9.54 7.15 -0.50
C ASP A 75 -9.72 8.36 -1.44
N GLU A 76 -8.64 8.95 -1.96
CA GLU A 76 -8.69 10.00 -2.99
C GLU A 76 -9.32 9.49 -4.29
N GLY A 77 -8.94 8.29 -4.73
CA GLY A 77 -9.55 7.64 -5.90
C GLY A 77 -11.06 7.43 -5.71
N ILE A 78 -11.48 6.89 -4.59
CA ILE A 78 -12.88 6.65 -4.25
C ILE A 78 -13.70 7.96 -4.23
N GLN A 79 -13.10 9.05 -3.79
CA GLN A 79 -13.77 10.36 -3.68
C GLN A 79 -13.79 11.14 -5.00
N SER A 80 -13.13 10.66 -6.05
CA SER A 80 -13.03 11.35 -7.35
C SER A 80 -14.35 11.40 -8.12
N SER A 81 -15.34 10.56 -7.79
CA SER A 81 -16.66 10.51 -8.41
C SER A 81 -17.77 10.25 -7.37
N ASN A 82 -19.01 10.58 -7.77
CA ASN A 82 -20.23 10.20 -7.06
C ASN A 82 -20.96 9.01 -7.72
N ASP A 83 -20.55 8.59 -8.89
CA ASP A 83 -21.11 7.42 -9.56
C ASP A 83 -20.61 6.14 -8.91
N PRO A 84 -21.51 5.23 -8.46
CA PRO A 84 -21.10 4.00 -7.76
C PRO A 84 -20.17 3.11 -8.58
N ARG A 85 -20.36 3.05 -9.91
CA ARG A 85 -19.53 2.25 -10.80
C ARG A 85 -18.13 2.87 -10.94
N GLU A 86 -18.05 4.17 -11.19
CA GLU A 86 -16.77 4.87 -11.30
C GLU A 86 -15.99 4.80 -9.99
N ARG A 87 -16.66 4.94 -8.84
CA ARG A 87 -16.05 4.79 -7.53
C ARG A 87 -15.48 3.38 -7.33
N LEU A 88 -16.24 2.35 -7.73
CA LEU A 88 -15.80 0.96 -7.61
C LEU A 88 -14.58 0.69 -8.49
N LEU A 89 -14.57 1.18 -9.73
CA LEU A 89 -13.44 1.01 -10.64
C LEU A 89 -12.23 1.88 -10.28
N SER A 90 -12.44 2.98 -9.56
CA SER A 90 -11.39 3.99 -9.30
C SER A 90 -10.13 3.41 -8.66
N VAL A 91 -10.28 2.46 -7.71
CA VAL A 91 -9.14 1.86 -7.00
C VAL A 91 -8.26 1.02 -7.95
N LEU A 92 -8.84 0.40 -8.99
CA LEU A 92 -8.07 -0.29 -10.04
C LEU A 92 -7.46 0.70 -11.05
N THR A 93 -8.25 1.64 -11.54
CA THR A 93 -7.79 2.60 -12.56
C THR A 93 -6.68 3.52 -12.01
N TRP A 94 -6.71 3.86 -10.73
CA TRP A 94 -5.67 4.65 -10.09
C TRP A 94 -4.34 3.92 -9.91
N LEU A 95 -4.33 2.58 -9.99
CA LEU A 95 -3.08 1.81 -10.00
C LEU A 95 -2.14 2.20 -11.13
N GLU A 96 -2.65 2.68 -12.26
CA GLU A 96 -1.83 3.18 -13.37
C GLU A 96 -0.97 4.38 -12.94
N THR A 97 -1.61 5.37 -12.32
CA THR A 97 -0.91 6.54 -11.78
C THR A 97 0.06 6.14 -10.68
N TRP A 98 -0.34 5.24 -9.79
CA TRP A 98 0.51 4.73 -8.73
C TRP A 98 1.75 3.98 -9.28
N ALA A 99 1.55 3.06 -10.22
CA ALA A 99 2.64 2.29 -10.82
C ALA A 99 3.65 3.19 -11.54
N THR A 100 3.16 4.18 -12.31
CA THR A 100 4.00 5.14 -13.02
C THR A 100 4.79 6.03 -12.05
N ASN A 101 4.14 6.55 -11.00
CA ASN A 101 4.79 7.41 -10.00
C ASN A 101 5.82 6.66 -9.16
N THR A 102 5.69 5.35 -9.03
CA THR A 102 6.64 4.49 -8.30
C THR A 102 7.67 3.80 -9.21
N ASP A 103 7.71 4.18 -10.49
CA ASP A 103 8.58 3.55 -11.50
C ASP A 103 8.42 2.02 -11.52
N PHE A 104 7.18 1.55 -11.44
CA PHE A 104 6.79 0.14 -11.41
C PHE A 104 7.53 -0.68 -10.33
N ARG A 105 7.93 -0.06 -9.23
CA ARG A 105 8.68 -0.74 -8.15
C ARG A 105 7.86 -1.78 -7.39
N GLY A 106 6.54 -1.78 -7.58
CA GLY A 106 5.64 -2.72 -6.93
C GLY A 106 5.29 -2.38 -5.47
N CYS A 107 4.64 -3.31 -4.82
CA CYS A 107 4.09 -3.11 -3.49
C CYS A 107 5.08 -3.48 -2.39
N ALA A 108 5.44 -2.51 -1.53
CA ALA A 108 6.33 -2.73 -0.38
C ALA A 108 5.86 -3.85 0.56
N PHE A 109 4.55 -4.10 0.65
CA PHE A 109 3.98 -5.11 1.53
C PHE A 109 4.08 -6.52 0.92
N LEU A 110 3.99 -6.67 -0.39
CA LEU A 110 4.29 -7.92 -1.09
C LEU A 110 5.78 -8.25 -0.96
N HIS A 111 6.67 -7.26 -1.08
CA HIS A 111 8.10 -7.43 -0.85
C HIS A 111 8.38 -7.84 0.60
N ALA A 112 7.79 -7.14 1.58
CA ALA A 112 7.91 -7.51 3.00
C ALA A 112 7.44 -8.95 3.26
N ALA A 113 6.33 -9.36 2.62
CA ALA A 113 5.80 -10.71 2.75
C ALA A 113 6.73 -11.78 2.17
N SER A 114 7.46 -11.48 1.09
CA SER A 114 8.43 -12.41 0.49
C SER A 114 9.73 -12.50 1.27
N GLU A 115 10.18 -11.38 1.86
CA GLU A 115 11.45 -11.31 2.60
C GLU A 115 11.36 -11.80 4.05
N VAL A 116 10.15 -11.78 4.64
CA VAL A 116 9.88 -12.22 6.02
C VAL A 116 9.07 -13.52 6.00
N PRO A 117 9.70 -14.70 6.18
CA PRO A 117 9.05 -15.99 5.99
C PRO A 117 7.95 -16.32 7.01
N ASP A 118 8.10 -15.87 8.27
CA ASP A 118 7.11 -16.14 9.33
C ASP A 118 5.82 -15.34 9.09
N PRO A 119 4.68 -16.00 8.79
CA PRO A 119 3.41 -15.33 8.53
C PRO A 119 2.88 -14.56 9.75
N ASN A 120 3.32 -14.90 10.97
CA ASN A 120 2.91 -14.24 12.20
C ASN A 120 3.83 -13.07 12.60
N HIS A 121 4.89 -12.84 11.85
CA HIS A 121 5.82 -11.76 12.14
C HIS A 121 5.12 -10.40 12.08
N ARG A 122 5.47 -9.48 13.01
CA ARG A 122 4.85 -8.15 13.12
C ARG A 122 4.92 -7.33 11.83
N LEU A 123 6.01 -7.43 11.08
CA LEU A 123 6.19 -6.73 9.80
C LEU A 123 5.17 -7.18 8.75
N ARG A 124 4.87 -8.48 8.68
CA ARG A 124 3.83 -8.99 7.76
C ARG A 124 2.43 -8.57 8.17
N LYS A 125 2.17 -8.46 9.47
CA LYS A 125 0.86 -8.01 9.98
C LYS A 125 0.50 -6.59 9.57
N VAL A 126 1.49 -5.71 9.32
CA VAL A 126 1.22 -4.37 8.77
C VAL A 126 0.61 -4.49 7.38
N GLY A 127 1.19 -5.31 6.50
CA GLY A 127 0.65 -5.57 5.16
C GLY A 127 -0.74 -6.23 5.19
N THR A 128 -0.92 -7.24 6.04
CA THR A 128 -2.23 -7.89 6.19
C THR A 128 -3.32 -6.88 6.59
N ARG A 129 -3.04 -5.99 7.54
CA ARG A 129 -3.99 -4.95 7.96
C ARG A 129 -4.31 -3.98 6.82
N LEU A 130 -3.30 -3.55 6.05
CA LEU A 130 -3.52 -2.69 4.89
C LEU A 130 -4.45 -3.36 3.88
N TYR A 131 -4.18 -4.62 3.52
CA TYR A 131 -5.00 -5.35 2.56
C TYR A 131 -6.42 -5.59 3.09
N ASP A 132 -6.60 -5.84 4.39
CA ASP A 132 -7.92 -5.93 5.03
C ASP A 132 -8.66 -4.60 4.97
N GLU A 133 -7.99 -3.47 5.17
CA GLU A 133 -8.55 -2.13 5.06
C GLU A 133 -8.97 -1.78 3.63
N ILE A 134 -8.16 -2.12 2.63
CA ILE A 134 -8.51 -1.94 1.21
C ILE A 134 -9.70 -2.83 0.87
N ARG A 135 -9.68 -4.12 1.24
CA ARG A 135 -10.76 -5.06 0.99
C ARG A 135 -12.09 -4.59 1.59
N HIS A 136 -12.06 -4.05 2.82
CA HIS A 136 -13.26 -3.51 3.44
C HIS A 136 -13.85 -2.30 2.70
N ARG A 137 -12.97 -1.42 2.14
CA ARG A 137 -13.42 -0.32 1.27
C ARG A 137 -14.05 -0.85 0.00
N VAL A 138 -13.42 -1.83 -0.64
CA VAL A 138 -13.93 -2.48 -1.85
C VAL A 138 -15.27 -3.18 -1.57
N GLU A 139 -15.43 -3.90 -0.46
CA GLU A 139 -16.70 -4.51 -0.07
C GLU A 139 -17.84 -3.47 -0.02
N LYS A 140 -17.61 -2.31 0.60
CA LYS A 140 -18.60 -1.22 0.65
C LYS A 140 -18.92 -0.66 -0.73
N LEU A 141 -17.92 -0.46 -1.57
CA LEU A 141 -18.11 0.03 -2.93
C LEU A 141 -18.91 -0.97 -3.79
N VAL A 142 -18.65 -2.26 -3.64
CA VAL A 142 -19.42 -3.31 -4.29
C VAL A 142 -20.87 -3.29 -3.81
N GLU A 143 -21.12 -3.20 -2.51
CA GLU A 143 -22.48 -3.10 -1.94
C GLU A 143 -23.21 -1.86 -2.49
N GLU A 144 -22.58 -0.69 -2.53
CA GLU A 144 -23.16 0.54 -3.09
C GLU A 144 -23.48 0.37 -4.60
N PHE A 145 -22.56 -0.24 -5.34
CA PHE A 145 -22.76 -0.50 -6.77
C PHE A 145 -23.93 -1.46 -7.02
N LEU A 146 -24.00 -2.59 -6.30
CA LEU A 146 -25.09 -3.55 -6.45
C LEU A 146 -26.46 -2.96 -6.05
N ALA A 147 -26.47 -2.07 -5.06
CA ALA A 147 -27.67 -1.37 -4.62
C ALA A 147 -28.16 -0.31 -5.64
N SER A 148 -27.30 0.17 -6.54
CA SER A 148 -27.66 1.19 -7.53
C SER A 148 -28.67 0.69 -8.58
N ASP A 149 -28.67 -0.61 -8.90
CA ASP A 149 -29.67 -1.26 -9.75
C ASP A 149 -29.85 -2.74 -9.34
N ILE A 150 -30.73 -2.98 -8.37
CA ILE A 150 -31.00 -4.31 -7.83
C ILE A 150 -31.59 -5.24 -8.91
N ALA A 151 -32.35 -4.71 -9.89
CA ALA A 151 -32.93 -5.54 -10.95
C ALA A 151 -31.85 -6.11 -11.87
N LYS A 152 -30.80 -5.35 -12.12
CA LYS A 152 -29.67 -5.75 -12.96
C LYS A 152 -28.65 -6.58 -12.20
N TYR A 153 -28.29 -6.16 -10.98
CA TYR A 153 -27.13 -6.68 -10.25
C TYR A 153 -27.45 -7.58 -9.07
N GLY A 154 -28.76 -7.70 -8.69
CA GLY A 154 -29.15 -8.45 -7.47
C GLY A 154 -28.86 -9.97 -7.51
N HIS A 155 -28.40 -10.51 -8.63
CA HIS A 155 -27.93 -11.88 -8.78
C HIS A 155 -26.45 -12.07 -8.41
N LEU A 156 -25.68 -10.97 -8.25
CA LEU A 156 -24.27 -10.99 -7.94
C LEU A 156 -24.05 -11.04 -6.41
N ASP A 157 -23.02 -11.76 -5.99
CA ASP A 157 -22.64 -11.85 -4.59
C ASP A 157 -21.54 -10.83 -4.26
N ALA A 158 -21.86 -9.89 -3.36
CA ALA A 158 -20.95 -8.79 -2.98
C ALA A 158 -19.60 -9.29 -2.46
N LYS A 159 -19.62 -10.33 -1.62
CA LYS A 159 -18.41 -10.87 -1.02
C LYS A 159 -17.51 -11.54 -2.07
N THR A 160 -18.10 -12.29 -2.99
CA THR A 160 -17.36 -12.92 -4.09
C THR A 160 -16.72 -11.86 -4.98
N LEU A 161 -17.50 -10.85 -5.40
CA LEU A 161 -16.98 -9.74 -6.22
C LEU A 161 -15.84 -8.98 -5.53
N ALA A 162 -15.97 -8.71 -4.23
CA ALA A 162 -14.89 -8.05 -3.49
C ALA A 162 -13.62 -8.91 -3.43
N ASN A 163 -13.74 -10.23 -3.28
CA ASN A 163 -12.60 -11.13 -3.31
C ASN A 163 -11.96 -11.19 -4.71
N ASP A 164 -12.77 -11.28 -5.77
CA ASP A 164 -12.29 -11.27 -7.16
C ASP A 164 -11.55 -9.95 -7.46
N TYR A 165 -12.11 -8.83 -6.99
CA TYR A 165 -11.47 -7.52 -7.08
C TYR A 165 -10.08 -7.52 -6.45
N MET A 166 -9.96 -8.02 -5.22
CA MET A 166 -8.66 -8.06 -4.52
C MET A 166 -7.63 -8.96 -5.18
N VAL A 167 -8.07 -10.06 -5.82
CA VAL A 167 -7.19 -10.93 -6.63
C VAL A 167 -6.70 -10.19 -7.86
N LEU A 168 -7.59 -9.51 -8.59
CA LEU A 168 -7.23 -8.69 -9.76
C LEU A 168 -6.30 -7.54 -9.36
N PHE A 169 -6.62 -6.82 -8.29
CA PHE A 169 -5.80 -5.74 -7.75
C PHE A 169 -4.37 -6.21 -7.45
N SER A 170 -4.23 -7.29 -6.67
CA SER A 170 -2.92 -7.80 -6.29
C SER A 170 -2.14 -8.37 -7.48
N GLY A 171 -2.84 -9.05 -8.40
CA GLY A 171 -2.27 -9.57 -9.63
C GLY A 171 -1.78 -8.46 -10.56
N ALA A 172 -2.58 -7.40 -10.73
CA ALA A 172 -2.20 -6.24 -11.53
C ALA A 172 -0.94 -5.56 -11.00
N VAL A 173 -0.86 -5.33 -9.68
CA VAL A 173 0.32 -4.74 -9.02
C VAL A 173 1.57 -5.59 -9.24
N ALA A 174 1.48 -6.90 -9.01
CA ALA A 174 2.62 -7.81 -9.14
C ALA A 174 3.08 -7.95 -10.61
N LEU A 175 2.15 -8.08 -11.55
CA LEU A 175 2.50 -8.20 -12.97
C LEU A 175 2.99 -6.88 -13.56
N ALA A 176 2.47 -5.73 -13.13
CA ALA A 176 2.97 -4.43 -13.56
C ALA A 176 4.44 -4.24 -13.17
N GLU A 177 4.85 -4.69 -11.96
CA GLU A 177 6.25 -4.72 -11.55
C GLU A 177 7.10 -5.66 -12.42
N ILE A 178 6.63 -6.91 -12.65
CA ILE A 178 7.38 -7.92 -13.42
C ILE A 178 7.60 -7.47 -14.86
N TYR A 179 6.57 -6.93 -15.51
CA TYR A 179 6.63 -6.53 -16.93
C TYR A 179 7.06 -5.08 -17.14
N HIS A 180 7.16 -4.29 -16.05
CA HIS A 180 7.41 -2.85 -16.10
C HIS A 180 6.48 -2.16 -17.11
N ALA A 181 5.16 -2.45 -17.01
CA ALA A 181 4.15 -2.06 -17.98
C ALA A 181 2.77 -1.91 -17.36
N ILE A 182 1.89 -1.15 -18.01
CA ILE A 182 0.54 -0.83 -17.55
C ILE A 182 -0.48 -1.91 -17.90
N TRP A 183 -0.28 -2.67 -18.97
CA TRP A 183 -1.27 -3.62 -19.48
C TRP A 183 -1.89 -4.56 -18.43
N PRO A 184 -1.20 -5.00 -17.34
CA PRO A 184 -1.84 -5.85 -16.35
C PRO A 184 -2.92 -5.12 -15.54
N ILE A 185 -2.77 -3.80 -15.38
CA ILE A 185 -3.74 -2.95 -14.70
C ILE A 185 -4.96 -2.76 -15.60
N GLU A 186 -4.74 -2.42 -16.88
CA GLU A 186 -5.79 -2.31 -17.89
C GLU A 186 -6.60 -3.61 -17.98
N GLN A 187 -5.91 -4.76 -18.03
CA GLN A 187 -6.54 -6.07 -18.08
C GLN A 187 -7.34 -6.40 -16.81
N ALA A 188 -6.90 -5.94 -15.64
CA ALA A 188 -7.64 -6.12 -14.38
C ALA A 188 -8.95 -5.32 -14.41
N VAL A 189 -8.90 -4.07 -14.89
CA VAL A 189 -10.09 -3.21 -15.07
C VAL A 189 -11.08 -3.87 -16.02
N GLU A 190 -10.66 -4.21 -17.25
CA GLU A 190 -11.52 -4.87 -18.23
C GLU A 190 -12.12 -6.19 -17.72
N THR A 191 -11.34 -6.96 -16.97
CA THR A 191 -11.82 -8.23 -16.42
C THR A 191 -12.88 -8.00 -15.37
N PHE A 192 -12.69 -7.02 -14.50
CA PHE A 192 -13.68 -6.69 -13.48
C PHE A 192 -14.95 -6.10 -14.10
N GLU A 193 -14.85 -5.27 -15.13
CA GLU A 193 -16.01 -4.77 -15.90
C GLU A 193 -16.85 -5.91 -16.48
N ARG A 194 -16.21 -6.92 -17.06
CA ARG A 194 -16.92 -8.13 -17.53
C ARG A 194 -17.62 -8.90 -16.39
N LEU A 195 -17.02 -8.94 -15.19
CA LEU A 195 -17.63 -9.61 -14.04
C LEU A 195 -18.89 -8.90 -13.53
N ILE A 196 -18.94 -7.58 -13.64
CA ILE A 196 -20.11 -6.79 -13.23
C ILE A 196 -21.14 -6.57 -14.34
N GLY A 197 -20.92 -7.15 -15.54
CA GLY A 197 -21.95 -7.26 -16.58
C GLY A 197 -21.96 -6.13 -17.61
N GLU A 198 -20.84 -5.88 -18.22
CA GLU A 198 -20.73 -5.18 -19.51
C GLU A 198 -20.51 -6.12 -20.67
#